data_bbd5f74bbd8bb04db672ce8559d41376
#
_entry.id   bbd5f74bbd8bb04db672ce8559d41376
#
_cell.length_a   1.000
_cell.length_b   1.000
_cell.length_c   1.000
_cell.angle_alpha   90.00
_cell.angle_beta   90.00
_cell.angle_gamma   90.00
#
_symmetry.space_group_name_H-M   'P 1'
#
loop_
_entity.id
_entity.type
_entity.pdbx_description
1 polymer ?
#
loop_
_entity_poly.entity_id
_entity_poly.type
_entity_poly.pdbx_seq_one_letter_code
_entity_poly.pdbx_strand_id
1 'polypeptide(L)'
;MNKFDLTDKLKEELKKRNLWEQEEDEDDNQDDNKENESSNHNEDFCEMVCQLLHSQTQVHIFHLGTKSYSEHKALQGYYEGVDALTDGLVESYQGKYGLLNNYKSYKTQSYKNKNQVLKYFTGLLNTIEEKRDCCDDSYIQNQIDTVQELIYSTMYKLKFLN
;
A
#
# COMPACT_ATOMS: atom_id res chain seq x y z
N MET A 1 -53.60 1.61 26.61
CA MET A 1 -52.81 1.64 25.38
C MET A 1 -51.73 0.57 25.52
N ASN A 2 -51.84 -0.48 24.77
CA ASN A 2 -51.07 -1.73 24.93
C ASN A 2 -49.64 -1.56 24.35
N LYS A 3 -48.64 -1.86 25.15
CA LYS A 3 -47.21 -1.90 24.74
C LYS A 3 -46.91 -2.90 23.59
N PHE A 4 -47.87 -3.74 23.24
CA PHE A 4 -47.77 -4.77 22.17
C PHE A 4 -47.94 -4.20 20.74
N ASP A 5 -48.64 -3.07 20.58
CA ASP A 5 -48.98 -2.56 19.26
C ASP A 5 -47.85 -1.76 18.58
N LEU A 6 -46.90 -1.23 19.39
CA LEU A 6 -45.78 -0.44 18.85
C LEU A 6 -44.66 -1.34 18.29
N THR A 7 -44.46 -2.52 18.91
CA THR A 7 -43.41 -3.47 18.50
C THR A 7 -43.74 -4.20 17.22
N ASP A 8 -45.01 -4.48 16.96
CA ASP A 8 -45.41 -5.19 15.76
C ASP A 8 -45.43 -4.25 14.53
N LYS A 9 -45.78 -2.97 14.71
CA LYS A 9 -45.65 -1.97 13.65
C LYS A 9 -44.19 -1.69 13.27
N LEU A 10 -43.30 -1.66 14.27
CA LEU A 10 -41.88 -1.46 14.04
C LEU A 10 -41.25 -2.64 13.29
N LYS A 11 -41.66 -3.86 13.61
CA LYS A 11 -41.25 -5.08 12.88
C LYS A 11 -41.76 -5.14 11.46
N GLU A 12 -42.98 -4.68 11.19
CA GLU A 12 -43.53 -4.57 9.84
C GLU A 12 -42.80 -3.49 9.00
N GLU A 13 -42.44 -2.35 9.59
CA GLU A 13 -41.65 -1.32 8.89
C GLU A 13 -40.22 -1.77 8.62
N LEU A 14 -39.59 -2.50 9.55
CA LEU A 14 -38.27 -3.08 9.33
C LEU A 14 -38.25 -4.16 8.24
N LYS A 15 -39.30 -5.00 8.21
CA LYS A 15 -39.51 -5.97 7.09
C LYS A 15 -39.69 -5.28 5.74
N LYS A 16 -40.36 -4.16 5.67
CA LYS A 16 -40.52 -3.38 4.43
C LYS A 16 -39.22 -2.69 4.00
N ARG A 17 -38.32 -2.36 4.93
CA ARG A 17 -36.98 -1.80 4.64
C ARG A 17 -36.00 -2.87 4.14
N ASN A 18 -36.15 -4.11 4.53
CA ASN A 18 -35.29 -5.23 4.09
C ASN A 18 -35.79 -5.96 2.83
N LEU A 19 -36.88 -5.47 2.17
CA LEU A 19 -37.40 -6.06 0.94
C LEU A 19 -36.51 -5.89 -0.30
N TRP A 20 -35.43 -5.09 -0.21
CA TRP A 20 -34.38 -4.96 -1.22
C TRP A 20 -33.25 -5.99 -1.06
N GLU A 21 -33.21 -6.75 0.06
CA GLU A 21 -32.23 -7.83 0.32
C GLU A 21 -32.68 -9.23 -0.13
N GLN A 22 -33.81 -9.37 -0.80
CA GLN A 22 -34.37 -10.69 -1.18
C GLN A 22 -34.50 -10.96 -2.70
N GLU A 23 -33.76 -10.25 -3.55
CA GLU A 23 -33.66 -10.56 -4.99
C GLU A 23 -32.26 -10.98 -5.46
N GLU A 24 -31.41 -11.57 -4.57
CA GLU A 24 -30.10 -12.12 -4.93
C GLU A 24 -29.97 -13.60 -4.51
N ASP A 25 -30.87 -14.47 -5.01
CA ASP A 25 -30.66 -15.92 -4.96
C ASP A 25 -31.00 -16.50 -6.31
N GLU A 26 -30.05 -16.45 -7.26
CA GLU A 26 -29.88 -17.40 -8.39
C GLU A 26 -28.75 -16.90 -9.31
N ASP A 27 -27.48 -17.03 -8.90
CA ASP A 27 -26.38 -17.38 -9.82
C ASP A 27 -25.09 -17.77 -9.04
N ASP A 28 -25.11 -18.97 -8.50
CA ASP A 28 -24.11 -19.48 -7.55
C ASP A 28 -23.02 -20.32 -8.25
N ASN A 29 -22.36 -19.80 -9.32
CA ASN A 29 -21.22 -20.49 -9.93
C ASN A 29 -20.17 -19.61 -10.65
N GLN A 30 -20.14 -18.29 -10.46
CA GLN A 30 -19.10 -17.42 -11.06
C GLN A 30 -18.28 -16.59 -10.06
N ASP A 31 -18.52 -16.67 -8.76
CA ASP A 31 -17.95 -15.75 -7.78
C ASP A 31 -16.63 -16.24 -7.15
N ASP A 32 -16.39 -17.56 -7.07
CA ASP A 32 -15.18 -18.11 -6.44
C ASP A 32 -13.85 -17.69 -7.12
N ASN A 33 -13.87 -17.38 -8.41
CA ASN A 33 -12.68 -16.91 -9.13
C ASN A 33 -12.42 -15.42 -8.92
N LYS A 34 -13.45 -14.59 -8.76
CA LYS A 34 -13.31 -13.14 -8.52
C LYS A 34 -12.84 -12.82 -7.11
N GLU A 35 -13.32 -13.57 -6.11
CA GLU A 35 -12.87 -13.41 -4.73
C GLU A 35 -11.39 -13.82 -4.56
N ASN A 36 -10.94 -14.86 -5.26
CA ASN A 36 -9.54 -15.30 -5.24
C ASN A 36 -8.60 -14.31 -5.95
N GLU A 37 -9.00 -13.71 -7.08
CA GLU A 37 -8.20 -12.67 -7.76
C GLU A 37 -8.14 -11.39 -6.93
N SER A 38 -9.25 -10.94 -6.36
CA SER A 38 -9.31 -9.76 -5.50
C SER A 38 -8.48 -9.93 -4.22
N SER A 39 -8.46 -11.11 -3.61
CA SER A 39 -7.65 -11.39 -2.42
C SER A 39 -6.14 -11.35 -2.75
N ASN A 40 -5.74 -11.85 -3.92
CA ASN A 40 -4.35 -11.84 -4.37
C ASN A 40 -3.87 -10.40 -4.68
N HIS A 41 -4.70 -9.58 -5.30
CA HIS A 41 -4.38 -8.16 -5.57
C HIS A 41 -4.18 -7.36 -4.29
N ASN A 42 -5.02 -7.58 -3.27
CA ASN A 42 -4.87 -6.94 -1.97
C ASN A 42 -3.59 -7.37 -1.25
N GLU A 43 -3.19 -8.64 -1.35
CA GLU A 43 -1.94 -9.14 -0.76
C GLU A 43 -0.71 -8.54 -1.45
N ASP A 44 -0.70 -8.48 -2.77
CA ASP A 44 0.39 -7.92 -3.57
C ASP A 44 0.57 -6.42 -3.31
N PHE A 45 -0.54 -5.67 -3.28
CA PHE A 45 -0.50 -4.25 -2.92
C PHE A 45 -0.02 -4.04 -1.49
N CYS A 46 -0.53 -4.83 -0.53
CA CYS A 46 -0.12 -4.76 0.86
C CYS A 46 1.38 -5.07 1.04
N GLU A 47 1.93 -6.04 0.28
CA GLU A 47 3.36 -6.34 0.31
C GLU A 47 4.20 -5.18 -0.20
N MET A 48 3.83 -4.55 -1.32
CA MET A 48 4.48 -3.35 -1.84
C MET A 48 4.47 -2.22 -0.81
N VAL A 49 3.31 -1.94 -0.21
CA VAL A 49 3.16 -0.92 0.84
C VAL A 49 4.04 -1.23 2.05
N CYS A 50 4.08 -2.48 2.52
CA CYS A 50 4.93 -2.89 3.63
C CYS A 50 6.42 -2.65 3.34
N GLN A 51 6.87 -2.89 2.10
CA GLN A 51 8.23 -2.60 1.67
C GLN A 51 8.52 -1.10 1.64
N LEU A 52 7.57 -0.29 1.20
CA LEU A 52 7.69 1.18 1.19
C LEU A 52 7.78 1.75 2.61
N LEU A 53 6.88 1.34 3.51
CA LEU A 53 6.92 1.73 4.92
C LEU A 53 8.24 1.30 5.61
N HIS A 54 8.69 0.08 5.33
CA HIS A 54 9.98 -0.39 5.82
C HIS A 54 11.14 0.43 5.26
N SER A 55 11.08 0.84 3.99
CA SER A 55 12.14 1.57 3.33
C SER A 55 12.43 2.93 3.97
N GLN A 56 11.42 3.61 4.49
CA GLN A 56 11.59 4.85 5.24
C GLN A 56 12.54 4.64 6.44
N THR A 57 12.24 3.66 7.28
CA THR A 57 13.08 3.33 8.45
C THR A 57 14.46 2.82 8.04
N GLN A 58 14.53 1.94 7.04
CA GLN A 58 15.79 1.34 6.58
C GLN A 58 16.73 2.38 6.00
N VAL A 59 16.23 3.30 5.18
CA VAL A 59 17.04 4.35 4.56
C VAL A 59 17.44 5.40 5.60
N HIS A 60 16.60 5.69 6.59
CA HIS A 60 16.99 6.52 7.71
C HIS A 60 18.17 5.91 8.51
N ILE A 61 18.18 4.59 8.73
CA ILE A 61 19.32 3.90 9.35
C ILE A 61 20.57 4.01 8.47
N PHE A 62 20.47 3.89 7.17
CA PHE A 62 21.60 4.11 6.25
C PHE A 62 22.11 5.55 6.31
N HIS A 63 21.21 6.52 6.34
CA HIS A 63 21.51 7.94 6.50
C HIS A 63 22.33 8.21 7.79
N LEU A 64 21.96 7.58 8.91
CA LEU A 64 22.67 7.72 10.17
C LEU A 64 24.04 7.01 10.17
N GLY A 65 24.24 6.02 9.31
CA GLY A 65 25.45 5.21 9.25
C GLY A 65 26.51 5.71 8.28
N THR A 66 26.16 6.54 7.27
CA THR A 66 27.14 7.04 6.30
C THR A 66 28.01 8.16 6.85
N LYS A 67 29.26 8.24 6.36
CA LYS A 67 30.21 9.34 6.64
C LYS A 67 30.30 10.34 5.48
N SER A 68 29.63 10.08 4.36
CA SER A 68 29.58 10.97 3.21
C SER A 68 28.45 11.96 3.37
N TYR A 69 28.74 13.25 3.29
CA TYR A 69 27.73 14.30 3.37
C TYR A 69 26.73 14.24 2.19
N SER A 70 27.21 13.94 0.98
CA SER A 70 26.36 13.82 -0.19
C SER A 70 25.40 12.63 -0.08
N GLU A 71 25.87 11.46 0.37
CA GLU A 71 25.02 10.32 0.66
C GLU A 71 24.00 10.64 1.75
N HIS A 72 24.44 11.26 2.85
CA HIS A 72 23.59 11.68 3.96
C HIS A 72 22.43 12.55 3.47
N LYS A 73 22.72 13.57 2.63
CA LYS A 73 21.68 14.44 2.06
C LYS A 73 20.77 13.75 1.05
N ALA A 74 21.32 12.85 0.22
CA ALA A 74 20.52 12.07 -0.72
C ALA A 74 19.53 11.12 -0.01
N LEU A 75 20.01 10.42 1.03
CA LEU A 75 19.19 9.52 1.83
C LEU A 75 18.14 10.27 2.66
N GLN A 76 18.51 11.47 3.17
CA GLN A 76 17.57 12.35 3.86
C GLN A 76 16.37 12.69 2.97
N GLY A 77 16.61 13.16 1.75
CA GLY A 77 15.55 13.52 0.84
C GLY A 77 14.61 12.35 0.48
N TYR A 78 15.15 11.12 0.50
CA TYR A 78 14.33 9.94 0.28
C TYR A 78 13.41 9.64 1.47
N TYR A 79 13.96 9.44 2.69
CA TYR A 79 13.12 9.01 3.81
C TYR A 79 12.12 10.08 4.26
N GLU A 80 12.44 11.37 4.05
CA GLU A 80 11.50 12.47 4.27
C GLU A 80 10.38 12.52 3.23
N GLY A 81 10.65 12.09 1.99
CA GLY A 81 9.68 12.15 0.89
C GLY A 81 8.81 10.90 0.75
N VAL A 82 9.34 9.70 1.04
CA VAL A 82 8.64 8.44 0.81
C VAL A 82 7.43 8.25 1.71
N ASP A 83 7.43 8.82 2.91
CA ASP A 83 6.37 8.71 3.90
C ASP A 83 5.03 9.24 3.35
N ALA A 84 5.01 10.50 2.97
CA ALA A 84 3.80 11.14 2.42
C ALA A 84 3.33 10.51 1.09
N LEU A 85 4.27 10.03 0.25
CA LEU A 85 3.91 9.34 -1.00
C LEU A 85 3.26 7.99 -0.72
N THR A 86 3.79 7.24 0.25
CA THR A 86 3.22 5.95 0.66
C THR A 86 1.85 6.13 1.29
N ASP A 87 1.69 7.12 2.17
CA ASP A 87 0.41 7.43 2.82
C ASP A 87 -0.67 7.76 1.79
N GLY A 88 -0.40 8.69 0.87
CA GLY A 88 -1.34 9.05 -0.19
C GLY A 88 -1.71 7.89 -1.12
N LEU A 89 -0.74 7.02 -1.44
CA LEU A 89 -0.96 5.82 -2.23
C LEU A 89 -1.90 4.84 -1.51
N VAL A 90 -1.65 4.58 -0.22
CA VAL A 90 -2.47 3.68 0.61
C VAL A 90 -3.88 4.22 0.77
N GLU A 91 -4.04 5.51 1.10
CA GLU A 91 -5.36 6.13 1.25
C GLU A 91 -6.18 6.05 -0.04
N SER A 92 -5.55 6.32 -1.20
CA SER A 92 -6.21 6.23 -2.50
C SER A 92 -6.67 4.81 -2.82
N TYR A 93 -5.84 3.82 -2.54
CA TYR A 93 -6.18 2.41 -2.72
C TYR A 93 -7.31 1.98 -1.78
N GLN A 94 -7.16 2.23 -0.48
CA GLN A 94 -8.15 1.84 0.53
C GLN A 94 -9.50 2.54 0.34
N GLY A 95 -9.49 3.77 -0.18
CA GLY A 95 -10.70 4.50 -0.51
C GLY A 95 -11.56 3.80 -1.58
N LYS A 96 -10.95 3.02 -2.48
CA LYS A 96 -11.63 2.27 -3.53
C LYS A 96 -11.85 0.80 -3.19
N TYR A 97 -10.84 0.14 -2.64
CA TYR A 97 -10.79 -1.32 -2.50
C TYR A 97 -11.02 -1.81 -1.05
N GLY A 98 -11.17 -0.88 -0.09
CA GLY A 98 -11.31 -1.21 1.32
C GLY A 98 -9.97 -1.32 2.06
N LEU A 99 -10.05 -1.51 3.38
CA LEU A 99 -8.88 -1.49 4.26
C LEU A 99 -7.94 -2.67 4.01
N LEU A 100 -6.65 -2.35 3.92
CA LEU A 100 -5.61 -3.36 3.89
C LEU A 100 -5.46 -4.02 5.26
N ASN A 101 -5.26 -5.32 5.24
CA ASN A 101 -4.98 -6.14 6.42
C ASN A 101 -3.64 -6.88 6.19
N ASN A 102 -3.14 -7.60 7.19
CA ASN A 102 -1.94 -8.46 7.05
C ASN A 102 -0.62 -7.69 6.79
N TYR A 103 -0.47 -6.49 7.37
CA TYR A 103 0.80 -5.76 7.33
C TYR A 103 1.95 -6.61 7.90
N LYS A 104 3.06 -6.67 7.15
CA LYS A 104 4.26 -7.43 7.49
C LYS A 104 5.37 -6.47 7.95
N SER A 105 6.23 -6.93 8.85
CA SER A 105 7.43 -6.21 9.27
C SER A 105 8.68 -6.87 8.71
N TYR A 106 9.71 -6.06 8.42
CA TYR A 106 11.00 -6.52 7.90
C TYR A 106 12.15 -6.15 8.83
N LYS A 107 13.20 -6.96 8.81
CA LYS A 107 14.39 -6.69 9.62
C LYS A 107 15.24 -5.60 8.99
N THR A 108 15.61 -4.61 9.77
CA THR A 108 16.53 -3.55 9.35
C THR A 108 17.97 -4.04 9.32
N GLN A 109 18.79 -3.37 8.50
CA GLN A 109 20.21 -3.64 8.33
C GLN A 109 21.01 -2.37 8.64
N SER A 110 22.16 -2.53 9.31
CA SER A 110 23.11 -1.43 9.50
C SER A 110 23.77 -1.06 8.17
N TYR A 111 24.14 0.22 8.03
CA TYR A 111 24.90 0.71 6.89
C TYR A 111 26.30 0.05 6.83
N LYS A 112 26.71 -0.37 5.65
CA LYS A 112 28.06 -0.90 5.37
C LYS A 112 28.81 -0.03 4.35
N ASN A 113 28.14 0.29 3.23
CA ASN A 113 28.71 1.09 2.15
C ASN A 113 27.61 1.51 1.15
N LYS A 114 27.93 2.43 0.24
CA LYS A 114 27.05 2.92 -0.81
C LYS A 114 26.49 1.81 -1.73
N ASN A 115 27.27 0.80 -2.04
CA ASN A 115 26.83 -0.29 -2.91
C ASN A 115 25.72 -1.13 -2.27
N GLN A 116 25.75 -1.33 -0.93
CA GLN A 116 24.65 -1.96 -0.21
C GLN A 116 23.37 -1.15 -0.35
N VAL A 117 23.43 0.17 -0.23
CA VAL A 117 22.28 1.07 -0.37
C VAL A 117 21.70 1.02 -1.78
N LEU A 118 22.56 1.06 -2.81
CA LEU A 118 22.14 0.95 -4.20
C LEU A 118 21.47 -0.41 -4.50
N LYS A 119 22.04 -1.49 -3.94
CA LYS A 119 21.42 -2.83 -4.06
C LYS A 119 20.06 -2.90 -3.37
N TYR A 120 19.93 -2.26 -2.21
CA TYR A 120 18.63 -2.17 -1.51
C TYR A 120 17.57 -1.46 -2.36
N PHE A 121 17.89 -0.31 -2.94
CA PHE A 121 16.96 0.40 -3.83
C PHE A 121 16.61 -0.38 -5.09
N THR A 122 17.59 -1.11 -5.67
CA THR A 122 17.30 -1.99 -6.81
C THR A 122 16.31 -3.09 -6.42
N GLY A 123 16.48 -3.71 -5.24
CA GLY A 123 15.53 -4.70 -4.74
C GLY A 123 14.14 -4.12 -4.51
N LEU A 124 14.05 -2.93 -3.95
CA LEU A 124 12.78 -2.24 -3.73
C LEU A 124 12.06 -1.93 -5.06
N LEU A 125 12.80 -1.43 -6.07
CA LEU A 125 12.24 -1.22 -7.42
C LEU A 125 11.71 -2.51 -8.05
N ASN A 126 12.43 -3.62 -7.90
CA ASN A 126 11.97 -4.92 -8.41
C ASN A 126 10.66 -5.34 -7.74
N THR A 127 10.56 -5.20 -6.41
CA THR A 127 9.30 -5.51 -5.70
C THR A 127 8.15 -4.63 -6.19
N ILE A 128 8.38 -3.33 -6.38
CA ILE A 128 7.36 -2.42 -6.90
C ILE A 128 6.91 -2.87 -8.29
N GLU A 129 7.85 -3.19 -9.18
CA GLU A 129 7.56 -3.60 -10.56
C GLU A 129 6.83 -4.95 -10.63
N GLU A 130 7.19 -5.91 -9.76
CA GLU A 130 6.54 -7.21 -9.65
C GLU A 130 5.09 -7.12 -9.12
N LYS A 131 4.79 -6.08 -8.32
CA LYS A 131 3.51 -5.94 -7.64
C LYS A 131 2.60 -4.85 -8.23
N ARG A 132 3.09 -4.02 -9.15
CA ARG A 132 2.31 -2.89 -9.68
C ARG A 132 1.06 -3.29 -10.46
N ASP A 133 1.03 -4.49 -11.03
CA ASP A 133 -0.12 -5.00 -11.81
C ASP A 133 -1.30 -5.43 -10.92
N CYS A 134 -1.20 -5.25 -9.59
CA CYS A 134 -2.28 -5.53 -8.65
C CYS A 134 -3.49 -4.58 -8.80
N CYS A 135 -3.39 -3.49 -9.54
CA CYS A 135 -4.50 -2.59 -9.87
C CYS A 135 -4.23 -1.82 -11.17
N ASP A 136 -5.28 -1.65 -11.98
CA ASP A 136 -5.21 -0.98 -13.30
C ASP A 136 -5.54 0.52 -13.25
N ASP A 137 -5.87 1.06 -12.07
CA ASP A 137 -6.26 2.44 -11.92
C ASP A 137 -5.13 3.40 -12.25
N SER A 138 -5.31 4.22 -13.27
CA SER A 138 -4.28 5.13 -13.75
C SER A 138 -3.77 6.10 -12.68
N TYR A 139 -4.63 6.55 -11.76
CA TYR A 139 -4.22 7.46 -10.67
C TYR A 139 -3.39 6.74 -9.60
N ILE A 140 -3.63 5.44 -9.34
CA ILE A 140 -2.80 4.61 -8.45
C ILE A 140 -1.47 4.32 -9.15
N GLN A 141 -1.48 3.94 -10.42
CA GLN A 141 -0.27 3.73 -11.21
C GLN A 141 0.61 4.99 -11.26
N ASN A 142 0.03 6.19 -11.42
CA ASN A 142 0.78 7.46 -11.39
C ASN A 142 1.42 7.72 -10.01
N GLN A 143 0.77 7.33 -8.92
CA GLN A 143 1.36 7.45 -7.58
C GLN A 143 2.52 6.47 -7.39
N ILE A 144 2.40 5.24 -7.88
CA ILE A 144 3.49 4.25 -7.92
C ILE A 144 4.68 4.79 -8.72
N ASP A 145 4.43 5.36 -9.91
CA ASP A 145 5.45 6.00 -10.75
C ASP A 145 6.16 7.15 -10.00
N THR A 146 5.41 7.94 -9.20
CA THR A 146 6.00 9.02 -8.38
C THR A 146 6.94 8.48 -7.30
N VAL A 147 6.60 7.36 -6.68
CA VAL A 147 7.49 6.67 -5.73
C VAL A 147 8.75 6.16 -6.44
N GLN A 148 8.61 5.55 -7.62
CA GLN A 148 9.76 5.10 -8.42
C GLN A 148 10.66 6.27 -8.84
N GLU A 149 10.08 7.41 -9.24
CA GLU A 149 10.82 8.64 -9.55
C GLU A 149 11.67 9.11 -8.36
N LEU A 150 11.13 9.11 -7.14
CA LEU A 150 11.87 9.44 -5.93
C LEU A 150 13.05 8.49 -5.72
N ILE A 151 12.85 7.18 -5.91
CA ILE A 151 13.92 6.18 -5.79
C ILE A 151 15.01 6.42 -6.84
N TYR A 152 14.64 6.58 -8.11
CA TYR A 152 15.61 6.82 -9.19
C TYR A 152 16.39 8.13 -9.01
N SER A 153 15.73 9.21 -8.58
CA SER A 153 16.37 10.48 -8.25
C SER A 153 17.38 10.32 -7.11
N THR A 154 17.04 9.53 -6.10
CA THR A 154 17.95 9.23 -4.98
C THR A 154 19.14 8.41 -5.46
N MET A 155 18.92 7.36 -6.25
CA MET A 155 19.98 6.54 -6.83
C MET A 155 20.90 7.35 -7.73
N TYR A 156 20.38 8.30 -8.50
CA TYR A 156 21.19 9.23 -9.29
C TYR A 156 22.14 10.03 -8.39
N LYS A 157 21.65 10.64 -7.32
CA LYS A 157 22.47 11.42 -6.37
C LYS A 157 23.55 10.54 -5.74
N LEU A 158 23.22 9.31 -5.36
CA LEU A 158 24.18 8.36 -4.77
C LEU A 158 25.25 7.91 -5.77
N LYS A 159 24.92 7.77 -7.05
CA LYS A 159 25.87 7.30 -8.08
C LYS A 159 26.81 8.39 -8.58
N PHE A 160 26.31 9.62 -8.75
CA PHE A 160 26.97 10.64 -9.55
C PHE A 160 27.30 11.93 -8.80
N LEU A 161 26.72 12.17 -7.62
CA LEU A 161 26.98 13.36 -6.83
C LEU A 161 27.80 12.98 -5.58
N ASN A 162 29.11 13.24 -5.60
CA ASN A 162 30.05 12.95 -4.51
C ASN A 162 30.40 14.19 -3.70
#